data_d3ee8c1e1492f9540bf4cc39b14a7069
#
_entry.id   d3ee8c1e1492f9540bf4cc39b14a7069
#
_cell.length_a   1.000
_cell.length_b   1.000
_cell.length_c   1.000
_cell.angle_alpha   90.00
_cell.angle_beta   90.00
_cell.angle_gamma   90.00
#
_symmetry.space_group_name_H-M   'P 1'
#
loop_
_entity.id
_entity.type
_entity.pdbx_description
1 polymer ?
#
loop_
_entity_poly.entity_id
_entity_poly.type
_entity_poly.pdbx_seq_one_letter_code
_entity_poly.pdbx_strand_id
1 'polypeptide(L)'
;MSPLALVSVSDKTNIIPFCKDLVEKFGYKILSSGGTAKYLIDAKVPVTKVSDFTQSPEILEGRVKTLHPKIHGGILAKRSNEKHQKEIEINKLELIDLVVVNLYPFKKKVEEQCSWEEAIENIDIGGPSMIRSAAKNHADVAVLVDPNQYEDYIEEIKKGPLKKDFKTKLAFEAFQHTASYDSATVSYTHLRAHETEADVVCRL
;
A
#
# COMPACT_ATOMS: atom_id res chain seq x y z
N MET A 1 0.45 12.25 -19.91
CA MET A 1 -0.65 11.65 -19.12
C MET A 1 -0.53 12.18 -17.69
N SER A 2 -1.65 12.36 -16.98
CA SER A 2 -1.61 12.73 -15.56
C SER A 2 -1.02 11.58 -14.75
N PRO A 3 -0.11 11.84 -13.79
CA PRO A 3 0.43 10.79 -12.94
C PRO A 3 -0.67 10.18 -12.05
N LEU A 4 -0.52 8.90 -11.69
CA LEU A 4 -1.49 8.14 -10.90
C LEU A 4 -0.89 7.74 -9.56
N ALA A 5 -1.55 8.09 -8.46
CA ALA A 5 -1.19 7.69 -7.11
C ALA A 5 -2.20 6.67 -6.56
N LEU A 6 -1.73 5.52 -6.14
CA LEU A 6 -2.52 4.53 -5.40
C LEU A 6 -2.35 4.77 -3.90
N VAL A 7 -3.45 5.09 -3.22
CA VAL A 7 -3.46 5.48 -1.80
C VAL A 7 -4.33 4.53 -1.00
N SER A 8 -3.72 3.81 -0.06
CA SER A 8 -4.42 2.88 0.85
C SER A 8 -3.71 2.86 2.20
N VAL A 9 -4.20 3.65 3.15
CA VAL A 9 -3.53 3.89 4.43
C VAL A 9 -4.40 3.53 5.61
N SER A 10 -3.81 2.90 6.61
CA SER A 10 -4.39 2.67 7.93
C SER A 10 -4.25 3.93 8.78
N ASP A 11 -3.02 4.42 8.96
CA ASP A 11 -2.75 5.72 9.56
C ASP A 11 -3.07 6.84 8.55
N LYS A 12 -4.07 7.65 8.87
CA LYS A 12 -4.59 8.73 8.03
C LYS A 12 -3.99 10.10 8.36
N THR A 13 -2.95 10.14 9.19
CA THR A 13 -2.25 11.38 9.55
C THR A 13 -1.80 12.10 8.29
N ASN A 14 -2.19 13.35 8.13
CA ASN A 14 -1.83 14.25 7.03
C ASN A 14 -2.17 13.76 5.60
N ILE A 15 -2.95 12.68 5.43
CA ILE A 15 -3.25 12.14 4.09
C ILE A 15 -4.13 13.08 3.26
N ILE A 16 -5.07 13.80 3.88
CA ILE A 16 -5.95 14.73 3.16
C ILE A 16 -5.16 15.90 2.54
N PRO A 17 -4.38 16.69 3.32
CA PRO A 17 -3.60 17.78 2.73
C PRO A 17 -2.59 17.26 1.71
N PHE A 18 -1.95 16.12 1.94
CA PHE A 18 -1.05 15.50 0.99
C PHE A 18 -1.74 15.16 -0.35
N CYS A 19 -2.89 14.48 -0.32
CA CYS A 19 -3.64 14.15 -1.53
C CYS A 19 -4.18 15.40 -2.25
N LYS A 20 -4.61 16.43 -1.52
CA LYS A 20 -4.99 17.71 -2.13
C LYS A 20 -3.83 18.35 -2.86
N ASP A 21 -2.67 18.42 -2.26
CA ASP A 21 -1.47 18.95 -2.89
C ASP A 21 -1.09 18.15 -4.15
N LEU A 22 -1.15 16.82 -4.11
CA LEU A 22 -0.90 15.98 -5.27
C LEU A 22 -1.85 16.29 -6.43
N VAL A 23 -3.14 16.46 -6.15
CA VAL A 23 -4.16 16.75 -7.18
C VAL A 23 -4.03 18.18 -7.69
N GLU A 24 -4.03 19.17 -6.80
CA GLU A 24 -4.17 20.58 -7.16
C GLU A 24 -2.88 21.19 -7.70
N LYS A 25 -1.71 20.78 -7.15
CA LYS A 25 -0.41 21.35 -7.51
C LYS A 25 0.36 20.52 -8.54
N PHE A 26 0.16 19.19 -8.54
CA PHE A 26 0.95 18.28 -9.36
C PHE A 26 0.13 17.47 -10.37
N GLY A 27 -1.20 17.65 -10.40
CA GLY A 27 -2.08 17.02 -11.39
C GLY A 27 -2.22 15.51 -11.28
N TYR A 28 -1.96 14.94 -10.11
CA TYR A 28 -2.16 13.52 -9.87
C TYR A 28 -3.64 13.14 -9.89
N LYS A 29 -3.93 11.96 -10.41
CA LYS A 29 -5.17 11.24 -10.15
C LYS A 29 -4.97 10.36 -8.91
N ILE A 30 -6.00 10.27 -8.06
CA ILE A 30 -5.95 9.43 -6.86
C ILE A 30 -6.78 8.17 -7.09
N LEU A 31 -6.15 7.01 -6.94
CA LEU A 31 -6.78 5.69 -6.91
C LEU A 31 -6.79 5.20 -5.46
N SER A 32 -7.95 4.77 -4.95
CA SER A 32 -8.05 4.33 -3.56
C SER A 32 -9.16 3.31 -3.34
N SER A 33 -9.11 2.57 -2.24
CA SER A 33 -10.10 1.56 -1.87
C SER A 33 -10.56 1.67 -0.41
N GLY A 34 -11.66 1.02 -0.10
CA GLY A 34 -12.16 0.85 1.25
C GLY A 34 -12.31 2.16 2.05
N GLY A 35 -11.92 2.11 3.32
CA GLY A 35 -12.04 3.24 4.24
C GLY A 35 -11.20 4.47 3.87
N THR A 36 -10.06 4.29 3.18
CA THR A 36 -9.24 5.41 2.71
C THR A 36 -9.96 6.17 1.60
N ALA A 37 -10.56 5.47 0.64
CA ALA A 37 -11.33 6.10 -0.43
C ALA A 37 -12.49 6.93 0.14
N LYS A 38 -13.26 6.36 1.07
CA LYS A 38 -14.36 7.07 1.74
C LYS A 38 -13.85 8.33 2.44
N TYR A 39 -12.78 8.21 3.24
CA TYR A 39 -12.22 9.32 4.00
C TYR A 39 -11.75 10.48 3.11
N LEU A 40 -11.14 10.18 1.97
CA LEU A 40 -10.70 11.19 1.00
C LEU A 40 -11.89 11.83 0.26
N ILE A 41 -12.89 11.04 -0.14
CA ILE A 41 -14.11 11.54 -0.80
C ILE A 41 -14.89 12.48 0.13
N ASP A 42 -15.07 12.12 1.41
CA ASP A 42 -15.74 12.94 2.42
C ASP A 42 -15.01 14.30 2.61
N ALA A 43 -13.69 14.31 2.41
CA ALA A 43 -12.85 15.52 2.42
C ALA A 43 -12.81 16.26 1.06
N LYS A 44 -13.64 15.86 0.09
CA LYS A 44 -13.75 16.43 -1.26
C LYS A 44 -12.47 16.31 -2.10
N VAL A 45 -11.66 15.29 -1.86
CA VAL A 45 -10.56 14.92 -2.76
C VAL A 45 -11.15 14.09 -3.91
N PRO A 46 -10.84 14.40 -5.18
CA PRO A 46 -11.26 13.57 -6.31
C PRO A 46 -10.58 12.21 -6.24
N VAL A 47 -11.36 11.14 -6.13
CA VAL A 47 -10.86 9.76 -6.00
C VAL A 47 -11.57 8.85 -6.99
N THR A 48 -10.81 8.07 -7.73
CA THR A 48 -11.29 6.89 -8.46
C THR A 48 -11.23 5.69 -7.53
N LYS A 49 -12.32 4.94 -7.37
CA LYS A 49 -12.29 3.71 -6.57
C LYS A 49 -11.57 2.59 -7.32
N VAL A 50 -10.86 1.74 -6.59
CA VAL A 50 -10.18 0.57 -7.17
C VAL A 50 -11.16 -0.34 -7.91
N SER A 51 -12.37 -0.55 -7.39
CA SER A 51 -13.43 -1.32 -8.08
C SER A 51 -13.79 -0.75 -9.45
N ASP A 52 -13.89 0.58 -9.56
CA ASP A 52 -14.24 1.24 -10.82
C ASP A 52 -13.06 1.19 -11.80
N PHE A 53 -11.83 1.31 -11.29
CA PHE A 53 -10.60 1.21 -12.09
C PHE A 53 -10.36 -0.20 -12.63
N THR A 54 -10.52 -1.20 -11.79
CA THR A 54 -10.28 -2.60 -12.15
C THR A 54 -11.45 -3.20 -12.92
N GLN A 55 -12.65 -2.64 -12.79
CA GLN A 55 -13.93 -3.21 -13.22
C GLN A 55 -14.20 -4.56 -12.53
N SER A 56 -13.71 -4.70 -11.30
CA SER A 56 -13.88 -5.88 -10.46
C SER A 56 -14.40 -5.46 -9.08
N PRO A 57 -15.46 -6.07 -8.56
CA PRO A 57 -15.97 -5.76 -7.23
C PRO A 57 -14.97 -6.18 -6.14
N GLU A 58 -15.08 -5.56 -4.98
CA GLU A 58 -14.47 -6.10 -3.77
C GLU A 58 -15.23 -7.38 -3.39
N ILE A 59 -14.52 -8.46 -3.15
CA ILE A 59 -15.11 -9.79 -2.81
C ILE A 59 -14.55 -10.30 -1.49
N LEU A 60 -15.23 -11.33 -0.94
CA LEU A 60 -14.85 -11.94 0.34
C LEU A 60 -14.76 -10.88 1.45
N GLU A 61 -15.80 -10.05 1.59
CA GLU A 61 -15.88 -8.97 2.59
C GLU A 61 -14.70 -7.99 2.53
N GLY A 62 -14.13 -7.79 1.32
CA GLY A 62 -13.02 -6.87 1.09
C GLY A 62 -11.63 -7.48 1.29
N ARG A 63 -11.52 -8.78 1.55
CA ARG A 63 -10.21 -9.48 1.60
C ARG A 63 -9.48 -9.44 0.25
N VAL A 64 -10.24 -9.40 -0.86
CA VAL A 64 -9.69 -9.28 -2.21
C VAL A 64 -10.25 -8.03 -2.87
N LYS A 65 -9.39 -7.03 -3.05
CA LYS A 65 -9.71 -5.75 -3.70
C LYS A 65 -8.54 -5.18 -4.51
N THR A 66 -7.32 -5.22 -3.97
CA THR A 66 -6.12 -4.68 -4.61
C THR A 66 -5.24 -5.74 -5.26
N LEU A 67 -5.46 -7.03 -4.96
CA LEU A 67 -4.78 -8.15 -5.60
C LEU A 67 -5.34 -8.40 -6.99
N HIS A 68 -5.04 -7.49 -7.91
CA HIS A 68 -5.59 -7.50 -9.27
C HIS A 68 -4.50 -7.22 -10.32
N PRO A 69 -4.51 -7.88 -11.49
CA PRO A 69 -3.50 -7.67 -12.54
C PRO A 69 -3.37 -6.22 -13.00
N LYS A 70 -4.45 -5.44 -13.08
CA LYS A 70 -4.40 -4.02 -13.44
C LYS A 70 -3.64 -3.20 -12.39
N ILE A 71 -3.77 -3.50 -11.11
CA ILE A 71 -3.07 -2.82 -10.02
C ILE A 71 -1.58 -3.20 -10.06
N HIS A 72 -1.27 -4.49 -9.94
CA HIS A 72 0.11 -4.95 -9.88
C HIS A 72 0.85 -4.80 -11.20
N GLY A 73 0.15 -4.91 -12.34
CA GLY A 73 0.70 -4.59 -13.65
C GLY A 73 1.07 -3.12 -13.78
N GLY A 74 0.19 -2.21 -13.31
CA GLY A 74 0.47 -0.77 -13.29
C GLY A 74 1.67 -0.39 -12.41
N ILE A 75 1.91 -1.13 -11.30
CA ILE A 75 3.05 -0.93 -10.39
C ILE A 75 4.34 -1.58 -10.95
N LEU A 76 4.26 -2.82 -11.45
CA LEU A 76 5.45 -3.64 -11.78
C LEU A 76 5.97 -3.44 -13.21
N ALA A 77 5.23 -2.75 -14.06
CA ALA A 77 5.62 -2.50 -15.44
C ALA A 77 6.92 -1.67 -15.50
N LYS A 78 7.97 -2.23 -16.11
CA LYS A 78 9.22 -1.50 -16.38
C LYS A 78 9.02 -0.65 -17.63
N ARG A 79 9.08 0.68 -17.46
CA ARG A 79 8.79 1.65 -18.52
C ARG A 79 9.81 1.67 -19.64
N SER A 80 11.03 1.22 -19.39
CA SER A 80 12.12 1.10 -20.37
C SER A 80 12.13 -0.22 -21.14
N ASN A 81 11.25 -1.19 -20.82
CA ASN A 81 11.25 -2.51 -21.42
C ASN A 81 10.23 -2.59 -22.56
N GLU A 82 10.69 -2.80 -23.79
CA GLU A 82 9.83 -2.85 -24.99
C GLU A 82 8.76 -3.95 -24.95
N LYS A 83 9.05 -5.10 -24.32
CA LYS A 83 8.05 -6.17 -24.17
C LYS A 83 6.94 -5.72 -23.22
N HIS A 84 7.30 -5.07 -22.10
CA HIS A 84 6.31 -4.53 -21.18
C HIS A 84 5.47 -3.41 -21.82
N GLN A 85 6.06 -2.56 -22.67
CA GLN A 85 5.31 -1.53 -23.41
C GLN A 85 4.20 -2.15 -24.25
N LYS A 86 4.51 -3.22 -25.01
CA LYS A 86 3.50 -3.94 -25.80
C LYS A 86 2.40 -4.56 -24.92
N GLU A 87 2.78 -5.15 -23.79
CA GLU A 87 1.81 -5.74 -22.84
C GLU A 87 0.94 -4.69 -22.17
N ILE A 88 1.49 -3.51 -21.85
CA ILE A 88 0.74 -2.36 -21.32
C ILE A 88 -0.36 -1.94 -22.31
N GLU A 89 -0.02 -1.83 -23.60
CA GLU A 89 -0.97 -1.45 -24.66
C GLU A 89 -2.05 -2.52 -24.85
N ILE A 90 -1.66 -3.79 -25.00
CA ILE A 90 -2.58 -4.92 -25.21
C ILE A 90 -3.57 -5.06 -24.06
N ASN A 91 -3.08 -4.97 -22.82
CA ASN A 91 -3.90 -5.15 -21.62
C ASN A 91 -4.51 -3.83 -21.11
N LYS A 92 -4.29 -2.71 -21.80
CA LYS A 92 -4.78 -1.37 -21.43
C LYS A 92 -4.47 -1.03 -19.97
N LEU A 93 -3.21 -1.27 -19.57
CA LEU A 93 -2.76 -0.99 -18.20
C LEU A 93 -2.49 0.51 -18.04
N GLU A 94 -3.06 1.12 -17.02
CA GLU A 94 -2.63 2.45 -16.57
C GLU A 94 -1.45 2.29 -15.59
N LEU A 95 -0.40 3.08 -15.83
CA LEU A 95 0.81 3.04 -14.99
C LEU A 95 0.58 3.81 -13.69
N ILE A 96 1.03 3.23 -12.59
CA ILE A 96 1.00 3.85 -11.27
C ILE A 96 2.37 4.47 -10.99
N ASP A 97 2.40 5.75 -10.63
CA ASP A 97 3.62 6.52 -10.42
C ASP A 97 4.02 6.59 -8.94
N LEU A 98 3.01 6.54 -8.07
CA LEU A 98 3.17 6.63 -6.63
C LEU A 98 2.28 5.62 -5.91
N VAL A 99 2.86 4.91 -4.96
CA VAL A 99 2.15 4.02 -4.03
C VAL A 99 2.28 4.58 -2.62
N VAL A 100 1.17 4.91 -1.97
CA VAL A 100 1.09 5.41 -0.59
C VAL A 100 0.31 4.40 0.23
N VAL A 101 1.02 3.56 0.96
CA VAL A 101 0.42 2.45 1.71
C VAL A 101 1.16 2.29 3.02
N ASN A 102 0.48 2.46 4.13
CA ASN A 102 0.99 2.04 5.43
C ASN A 102 0.14 0.92 6.00
N LEU A 103 0.78 0.05 6.75
CA LEU A 103 0.15 -1.14 7.31
C LEU A 103 -0.44 -0.83 8.67
N TYR A 104 -1.49 -1.54 9.02
CA TYR A 104 -2.04 -1.45 10.37
C TYR A 104 -0.97 -1.88 11.37
N PRO A 105 -0.75 -1.13 12.47
CA PRO A 105 0.26 -1.53 13.45
C PRO A 105 -0.21 -2.78 14.20
N PHE A 106 0.13 -3.94 13.65
CA PHE A 106 -0.24 -5.25 14.19
C PHE A 106 0.12 -5.40 15.69
N LYS A 107 1.26 -4.83 16.12
CA LYS A 107 1.67 -4.77 17.52
C LYS A 107 0.63 -4.10 18.41
N LYS A 108 0.02 -2.98 17.99
CA LYS A 108 -1.00 -2.29 18.80
C LYS A 108 -2.27 -3.13 18.98
N LYS A 109 -2.68 -3.86 17.94
CA LYS A 109 -3.83 -4.77 18.04
C LYS A 109 -3.58 -5.90 19.02
N VAL A 110 -2.40 -6.46 19.00
CA VAL A 110 -1.99 -7.50 19.94
C VAL A 110 -1.97 -6.99 21.38
N GLU A 111 -1.47 -5.78 21.59
CA GLU A 111 -1.46 -5.11 22.90
C GLU A 111 -2.87 -4.80 23.43
N GLU A 112 -3.86 -4.62 22.55
CA GLU A 112 -5.28 -4.40 22.88
C GLU A 112 -6.02 -5.71 23.29
N GLN A 113 -5.33 -6.84 23.46
CA GLN A 113 -5.88 -8.14 23.89
C GLN A 113 -7.00 -8.69 22.99
N CYS A 114 -6.88 -8.52 21.67
CA CYS A 114 -7.83 -9.10 20.72
C CYS A 114 -7.77 -10.63 20.72
N SER A 115 -8.86 -11.29 20.28
CA SER A 115 -8.87 -12.75 20.11
C SER A 115 -7.88 -13.20 19.04
N TRP A 116 -7.54 -14.50 19.04
CA TRP A 116 -6.68 -15.09 18.01
C TRP A 116 -7.28 -14.92 16.61
N GLU A 117 -8.55 -15.19 16.48
CA GLU A 117 -9.31 -15.12 15.23
C GLU A 117 -9.32 -13.68 14.70
N GLU A 118 -9.53 -12.69 15.57
CA GLU A 118 -9.46 -11.27 15.20
C GLU A 118 -8.06 -10.86 14.78
N ALA A 119 -7.02 -11.35 15.44
CA ALA A 119 -5.64 -11.05 15.06
C ALA A 119 -5.32 -11.61 13.67
N ILE A 120 -5.68 -12.87 13.39
CA ILE A 120 -5.49 -13.50 12.08
C ILE A 120 -6.26 -12.75 10.99
N GLU A 121 -7.51 -12.36 11.25
CA GLU A 121 -8.33 -11.61 10.28
C GLU A 121 -7.74 -10.23 9.95
N ASN A 122 -7.02 -9.62 10.88
CA ASN A 122 -6.38 -8.32 10.68
C ASN A 122 -4.99 -8.39 10.01
N ILE A 123 -4.50 -9.55 9.60
CA ILE A 123 -3.27 -9.67 8.83
C ILE A 123 -3.50 -9.09 7.43
N ASP A 124 -2.78 -8.01 7.10
CA ASP A 124 -2.88 -7.35 5.80
C ASP A 124 -2.07 -8.12 4.74
N ILE A 125 -2.75 -8.53 3.68
CA ILE A 125 -2.15 -9.21 2.52
C ILE A 125 -1.92 -8.22 1.37
N GLY A 126 -2.91 -7.39 1.07
CA GLY A 126 -2.88 -6.47 -0.06
C GLY A 126 -1.87 -5.33 0.10
N GLY A 127 -1.78 -4.76 1.30
CA GLY A 127 -0.86 -3.68 1.62
C GLY A 127 0.62 -4.08 1.40
N PRO A 128 1.11 -5.13 2.08
CA PRO A 128 2.48 -5.62 1.85
C PRO A 128 2.77 -5.98 0.39
N SER A 129 1.80 -6.56 -0.32
CA SER A 129 1.96 -6.91 -1.74
C SER A 129 2.19 -5.66 -2.61
N MET A 130 1.42 -4.58 -2.41
CA MET A 130 1.58 -3.32 -3.13
C MET A 130 2.90 -2.63 -2.78
N ILE A 131 3.25 -2.55 -1.49
CA ILE A 131 4.50 -1.96 -1.01
C ILE A 131 5.70 -2.67 -1.64
N ARG A 132 5.75 -4.00 -1.57
CA ARG A 132 6.86 -4.80 -2.13
C ARG A 132 6.94 -4.70 -3.64
N SER A 133 5.81 -4.63 -4.33
CA SER A 133 5.77 -4.44 -5.79
C SER A 133 6.36 -3.09 -6.19
N ALA A 134 5.98 -2.01 -5.51
CA ALA A 134 6.50 -0.67 -5.78
C ALA A 134 7.98 -0.55 -5.40
N ALA A 135 8.39 -1.06 -4.24
CA ALA A 135 9.79 -1.08 -3.83
C ALA A 135 10.68 -1.85 -4.79
N LYS A 136 10.21 -3.01 -5.32
CA LYS A 136 10.91 -3.76 -6.37
C LYS A 136 11.08 -2.95 -7.65
N ASN A 137 10.07 -2.18 -8.04
CA ASN A 137 10.08 -1.36 -9.26
C ASN A 137 10.39 0.12 -8.98
N HIS A 138 11.18 0.43 -7.94
CA HIS A 138 11.48 1.80 -7.50
C HIS A 138 12.16 2.67 -8.58
N ALA A 139 12.73 2.08 -9.63
CA ALA A 139 13.21 2.84 -10.76
C ALA A 139 12.10 3.67 -11.43
N ASP A 140 10.88 3.12 -11.48
CA ASP A 140 9.73 3.70 -12.17
C ASP A 140 8.65 4.22 -11.22
N VAL A 141 8.53 3.68 -10.00
CA VAL A 141 7.46 3.97 -9.03
C VAL A 141 8.04 4.42 -7.70
N ALA A 142 7.51 5.49 -7.13
CA ALA A 142 7.81 5.88 -5.75
C ALA A 142 6.89 5.15 -4.77
N VAL A 143 7.37 4.89 -3.54
CA VAL A 143 6.59 4.22 -2.49
C VAL A 143 6.76 4.94 -1.16
N LEU A 144 5.65 5.32 -0.53
CA LEU A 144 5.60 5.95 0.78
C LEU A 144 4.86 5.03 1.74
N VAL A 145 5.47 4.78 2.90
CA VAL A 145 4.94 3.86 3.93
C VAL A 145 4.71 4.53 5.29
N ASP A 146 5.09 5.81 5.40
CA ASP A 146 4.99 6.58 6.64
C ASP A 146 4.51 8.01 6.33
N PRO A 147 3.55 8.57 7.11
CA PRO A 147 3.11 9.97 6.95
C PRO A 147 4.23 11.00 7.02
N ASN A 148 5.32 10.73 7.74
CA ASN A 148 6.48 11.61 7.84
C ASN A 148 7.23 11.78 6.50
N GLN A 149 7.01 10.89 5.52
CA GLN A 149 7.61 10.98 4.18
C GLN A 149 6.86 11.93 3.24
N TYR A 150 5.65 12.38 3.59
CA TYR A 150 4.80 13.16 2.68
C TYR A 150 5.40 14.53 2.34
N GLU A 151 5.93 15.22 3.33
CA GLU A 151 6.54 16.55 3.14
C GLU A 151 7.80 16.44 2.27
N ASP A 152 8.71 15.53 2.60
CA ASP A 152 9.92 15.26 1.83
C ASP A 152 9.59 14.94 0.36
N TYR A 153 8.56 14.11 0.14
CA TYR A 153 8.11 13.76 -1.21
C TYR A 153 7.63 14.98 -1.99
N ILE A 154 6.78 15.82 -1.38
CA ILE A 154 6.30 17.06 -1.99
C ILE A 154 7.46 18.00 -2.33
N GLU A 155 8.42 18.16 -1.42
CA GLU A 155 9.59 19.00 -1.67
C GLU A 155 10.47 18.47 -2.81
N GLU A 156 10.60 17.15 -2.95
CA GLU A 156 11.38 16.57 -4.05
C GLU A 156 10.68 16.73 -5.41
N ILE A 157 9.37 16.49 -5.51
CA ILE A 157 8.65 16.63 -6.80
C ILE A 157 8.52 18.09 -7.23
N LYS A 158 8.58 19.08 -6.32
CA LYS A 158 8.69 20.51 -6.66
C LYS A 158 9.96 20.84 -7.42
N LYS A 159 11.06 20.13 -7.14
CA LYS A 159 12.36 20.33 -7.80
C LYS A 159 12.43 19.72 -9.21
N GLY A 160 11.45 18.91 -9.58
CA GLY A 160 11.36 18.20 -10.86
C GLY A 160 11.27 16.68 -10.70
N PRO A 161 11.70 15.90 -11.69
CA PRO A 161 11.65 14.44 -11.63
C PRO A 161 12.42 13.89 -10.43
N LEU A 162 11.83 12.92 -9.72
CA LEU A 162 12.45 12.31 -8.56
C LEU A 162 13.81 11.67 -8.89
N LYS A 163 14.81 12.01 -8.10
CA LYS A 163 16.15 11.46 -8.23
C LYS A 163 16.18 9.97 -7.87
N LYS A 164 17.09 9.23 -8.51
CA LYS A 164 17.26 7.79 -8.27
C LYS A 164 17.53 7.48 -6.80
N ASP A 165 18.42 8.23 -6.16
CA ASP A 165 18.82 8.00 -4.77
C ASP A 165 17.66 8.18 -3.80
N PHE A 166 16.80 9.19 -4.05
CA PHE A 166 15.60 9.40 -3.26
C PHE A 166 14.63 8.22 -3.40
N LYS A 167 14.36 7.74 -4.62
CA LYS A 167 13.53 6.56 -4.86
C LYS A 167 14.12 5.29 -4.25
N THR A 168 15.44 5.14 -4.28
CA THR A 168 16.13 4.00 -3.65
C THR A 168 16.00 4.03 -2.13
N LYS A 169 16.12 5.22 -1.50
CA LYS A 169 15.87 5.41 -0.07
C LYS A 169 14.45 4.99 0.32
N LEU A 170 13.45 5.48 -0.42
CA LEU A 170 12.04 5.12 -0.18
C LEU A 170 11.80 3.60 -0.31
N ALA A 171 12.41 2.96 -1.29
CA ALA A 171 12.30 1.50 -1.48
C ALA A 171 12.93 0.71 -0.33
N PHE A 172 14.07 1.16 0.19
CA PHE A 172 14.70 0.57 1.36
C PHE A 172 13.79 0.66 2.59
N GLU A 173 13.25 1.85 2.87
CA GLU A 173 12.31 2.08 3.99
C GLU A 173 11.04 1.23 3.83
N ALA A 174 10.54 1.07 2.60
CA ALA A 174 9.39 0.21 2.29
C ALA A 174 9.66 -1.27 2.58
N PHE A 175 10.83 -1.80 2.22
CA PHE A 175 11.22 -3.17 2.56
C PHE A 175 11.43 -3.37 4.06
N GLN A 176 12.00 -2.38 4.77
CA GLN A 176 12.11 -2.43 6.23
C GLN A 176 10.73 -2.45 6.89
N HIS A 177 9.79 -1.65 6.39
CA HIS A 177 8.41 -1.58 6.90
C HIS A 177 7.72 -2.95 6.80
N THR A 178 7.78 -3.61 5.64
CA THR A 178 7.19 -4.94 5.45
C THR A 178 7.90 -6.02 6.27
N ALA A 179 9.23 -5.98 6.37
CA ALA A 179 9.99 -6.93 7.18
C ALA A 179 9.65 -6.81 8.68
N SER A 180 9.50 -5.58 9.18
CA SER A 180 9.08 -5.32 10.57
C SER A 180 7.66 -5.81 10.85
N TYR A 181 6.76 -5.63 9.87
CA TYR A 181 5.38 -6.12 9.95
C TYR A 181 5.33 -7.64 10.00
N ASP A 182 6.02 -8.33 9.09
CA ASP A 182 6.07 -9.79 9.05
C ASP A 182 6.72 -10.37 10.32
N SER A 183 7.79 -9.75 10.81
CA SER A 183 8.44 -10.15 12.08
C SER A 183 7.49 -10.06 13.28
N ALA A 184 6.67 -9.00 13.33
CA ALA A 184 5.67 -8.85 14.39
C ALA A 184 4.56 -9.91 14.28
N THR A 185 4.12 -10.22 13.07
CA THR A 185 3.13 -11.27 12.80
C THR A 185 3.64 -12.64 13.21
N VAL A 186 4.86 -13.00 12.83
CA VAL A 186 5.51 -14.27 13.21
C VAL A 186 5.65 -14.37 14.72
N SER A 187 6.14 -13.33 15.40
CA SER A 187 6.32 -13.35 16.85
C SER A 187 5.02 -13.64 17.60
N TYR A 188 3.91 -13.03 17.16
CA TYR A 188 2.59 -13.25 17.77
C TYR A 188 2.06 -14.65 17.51
N THR A 189 2.13 -15.13 16.28
CA THR A 189 1.61 -16.45 15.90
C THR A 189 2.42 -17.57 16.55
N HIS A 190 3.73 -17.40 16.71
CA HIS A 190 4.59 -18.39 17.33
C HIS A 190 4.39 -18.47 18.85
N LEU A 191 4.30 -17.35 19.56
CA LEU A 191 4.11 -17.32 21.01
C LEU A 191 2.80 -18.01 21.43
N ARG A 192 1.70 -17.77 20.71
CA ARG A 192 0.41 -18.43 21.03
C ARG A 192 0.36 -19.91 20.64
N ALA A 193 1.10 -20.35 19.63
CA ALA A 193 1.21 -21.78 19.34
C ALA A 193 1.83 -22.56 20.51
N HIS A 194 2.80 -21.97 21.21
CA HIS A 194 3.40 -22.56 22.42
C HIS A 194 2.47 -22.50 23.64
N GLU A 195 1.66 -21.46 23.79
CA GLU A 195 0.69 -21.40 24.91
C GLU A 195 -0.40 -22.46 24.76
N THR A 196 -0.88 -22.75 23.56
CA THR A 196 -1.86 -23.81 23.30
C THR A 196 -1.31 -25.22 23.53
N GLU A 197 -0.03 -25.49 23.27
CA GLU A 197 0.62 -26.77 23.60
C GLU A 197 0.75 -26.96 25.13
N ALA A 198 1.13 -25.91 25.88
CA ALA A 198 1.23 -25.98 27.33
C ALA A 198 -0.14 -26.23 28.00
N ASP A 199 -1.22 -25.63 27.48
CA ASP A 199 -2.59 -25.85 27.96
C ASP A 199 -3.11 -27.27 27.67
N VAL A 200 -2.65 -27.94 26.62
CA VAL A 200 -2.99 -29.33 26.30
C VAL A 200 -2.23 -30.30 27.21
N VAL A 201 -0.98 -30.02 27.54
CA VAL A 201 -0.17 -30.89 28.43
C VAL A 201 -0.62 -30.82 29.90
N CYS A 202 -1.21 -29.71 30.36
CA CYS A 202 -1.72 -29.56 31.70
C CYS A 202 -3.11 -30.22 31.93
N ARG A 203 -3.72 -30.81 30.90
CA ARG A 203 -5.02 -31.51 31.00
C ARG A 203 -4.93 -33.04 30.94
N LEU A 204 -3.74 -33.61 30.96
CA LEU A 204 -3.42 -35.03 31.16
C LEU A 204 -2.85 -35.24 32.53
#